data_7134ebd826ecd440e8e97a2e86c758c8
#
_entry.id   7134ebd826ecd440e8e97a2e86c758c8
#
_cell.length_a   1.000
_cell.length_b   1.000
_cell.length_c   1.000
_cell.angle_alpha   90.00
_cell.angle_beta   90.00
_cell.angle_gamma   90.00
#
_symmetry.space_group_name_H-M   'P 1'
#
loop_
_entity.id
_entity.type
_entity.pdbx_description
1 polymer ?
#
loop_
_entity_poly.entity_id
_entity_poly.type
_entity_poly.pdbx_seq_one_letter_code
_entity_poly.pdbx_strand_id
1 'polypeptide(L)' 'MRYQVELTDTFGGEANYAWVRRAEIEPKRGSRRSIMRAAKAAVGITGARGQLLDLGDSWDFRPSGACLVMFVYPLD' A
#
# COMPACT_ATOMS: atom_id res chain seq x y z
N MET A 1 -7.28 9.06 11.77
CA MET A 1 -7.58 7.67 11.45
C MET A 1 -6.29 6.92 11.14
N ARG A 2 -6.18 5.70 11.62
CA ARG A 2 -4.99 4.88 11.41
C ARG A 2 -5.25 3.84 10.34
N TYR A 3 -4.20 3.53 9.58
CA TYR A 3 -4.25 2.53 8.53
C TYR A 3 -3.11 1.54 8.70
N GLN A 4 -3.38 0.29 8.37
CA GLN A 4 -2.36 -0.73 8.23
C GLN A 4 -1.87 -0.73 6.79
N VAL A 5 -0.55 -0.78 6.61
CA VAL A 5 0.07 -0.90 5.28
C VAL A 5 0.85 -2.21 5.25
N GLU A 6 0.66 -2.97 4.18
CA GLU A 6 1.41 -4.20 3.95
C GLU A 6 1.97 -4.19 2.54
N LEU A 7 3.27 -4.46 2.42
CA LEU A 7 3.92 -4.63 1.12
C LEU A 7 4.43 -6.06 1.04
N THR A 8 4.07 -6.76 -0.01
CA THR A 8 4.52 -8.12 -0.23
C THR A 8 4.87 -8.33 -1.71
N ASP A 9 5.56 -9.43 -1.99
CA ASP A 9 5.87 -9.83 -3.37
C ASP A 9 4.64 -10.43 -4.03
N THR A 10 4.69 -10.53 -5.37
CA THR A 10 3.65 -11.21 -6.14
C THR A 10 4.25 -12.36 -6.93
N PHE A 11 3.45 -13.38 -7.14
CA PHE A 11 3.78 -14.50 -8.01
C PHE A 11 2.55 -14.81 -8.85
N GLY A 12 2.74 -14.81 -10.17
CA GLY A 12 1.60 -14.98 -11.07
C GLY A 12 0.55 -13.88 -10.95
N GLY A 13 0.95 -12.69 -10.48
CA GLY A 13 0.07 -11.55 -10.30
C GLY A 13 -0.67 -11.52 -8.98
N GLU A 14 -0.50 -12.50 -8.12
CA GLU A 14 -1.16 -12.58 -6.83
C GLU A 14 -0.17 -12.41 -5.68
N ALA A 15 -0.65 -11.90 -4.54
CA ALA A 15 0.18 -11.75 -3.35
C ALA A 15 0.74 -13.10 -2.93
N ASN A 16 2.05 -13.18 -2.78
CA ASN A 16 2.75 -14.43 -2.53
C ASN A 16 3.21 -14.59 -1.07
N TYR A 17 3.42 -13.48 -0.38
CA TYR A 17 3.86 -13.46 1.02
C TYR A 17 5.14 -14.26 1.30
N ALA A 18 6.06 -14.35 0.33
CA ALA A 18 7.38 -14.90 0.58
C ALA A 18 8.10 -14.06 1.62
N TRP A 19 7.81 -12.77 1.64
CA TRP A 19 8.17 -11.82 2.68
C TRP A 19 7.06 -10.79 2.78
N VAL A 20 7.00 -10.07 3.89
CA VAL A 20 6.02 -8.99 4.06
C VAL A 20 6.63 -7.89 4.90
N ARG A 21 6.37 -6.64 4.50
CA ARG A 21 6.73 -5.46 5.27
C ARG A 21 5.45 -4.78 5.71
N ARG A 22 5.30 -4.59 7.02
CA ARG A 22 4.10 -3.99 7.60
C ARG A 22 4.45 -2.70 8.30
N ALA A 23 3.52 -1.75 8.26
CA ALA A 23 3.64 -0.49 8.98
C ALA A 23 2.24 0.06 9.29
N GLU A 24 2.15 0.83 10.34
CA GLU A 24 0.95 1.59 10.64
C GLU A 24 1.20 3.05 10.29
N ILE A 25 0.20 3.72 9.73
CA ILE A 25 0.29 5.14 9.42
C ILE A 25 -0.92 5.88 9.99
N GLU A 26 -0.69 7.15 10.31
CA GLU A 26 -1.76 8.06 10.72
C GLU A 26 -1.58 9.36 9.94
N PRO A 27 -2.07 9.39 8.67
CA PRO A 27 -1.89 10.57 7.83
C PRO A 27 -2.58 11.78 8.43
N LYS A 28 -1.97 12.94 8.33
CA LYS A 28 -2.55 14.19 8.81
C LYS A 28 -3.78 14.60 8.03
N ARG A 29 -3.84 14.22 6.75
CA ARG A 29 -4.98 14.51 5.87
C ARG A 29 -5.63 13.21 5.44
N GLY A 30 -6.95 13.23 5.34
CA GLY A 30 -7.73 12.05 5.01
C GLY A 30 -7.92 11.84 3.50
N SER A 31 -7.27 12.63 2.63
CA SER A 31 -7.39 12.43 1.19
C SER A 31 -6.66 11.16 0.77
N ARG A 32 -7.16 10.50 -0.27
CA ARG A 32 -6.53 9.32 -0.82
C ARG A 32 -5.06 9.59 -1.18
N ARG A 33 -4.78 10.74 -1.76
CA ARG A 33 -3.43 11.13 -2.14
C ARG A 33 -2.49 11.17 -0.93
N SER A 34 -2.93 11.77 0.17
CA SER A 34 -2.14 11.85 1.40
C SER A 34 -1.94 10.48 2.03
N ILE A 35 -2.97 9.66 2.05
CA ILE A 35 -2.90 8.29 2.58
C ILE A 35 -1.91 7.48 1.76
N MET A 36 -1.99 7.53 0.43
CA MET A 36 -1.09 6.78 -0.44
C MET A 36 0.36 7.24 -0.31
N ARG A 37 0.59 8.54 -0.19
CA ARG A 37 1.95 9.07 -0.01
C ARG A 37 2.56 8.56 1.30
N ALA A 38 1.81 8.63 2.39
CA ALA A 38 2.27 8.14 3.69
C ALA A 38 2.50 6.63 3.67
N ALA A 39 1.62 5.89 3.02
CA ALA A 39 1.73 4.43 2.92
C ALA A 39 3.00 4.02 2.17
N LYS A 40 3.25 4.63 1.00
CA LYS A 40 4.44 4.33 0.20
C LYS A 40 5.72 4.64 0.97
N ALA A 41 5.75 5.76 1.67
CA ALA A 41 6.91 6.14 2.47
C ALA A 41 7.17 5.15 3.59
N ALA A 42 6.11 4.70 4.26
CA ALA A 42 6.22 3.79 5.40
C ALA A 42 6.81 2.43 5.03
N VAL A 43 6.57 1.95 3.82
CA VAL A 43 7.09 0.65 3.36
C VAL A 43 8.23 0.77 2.35
N GLY A 44 8.78 1.99 2.19
CA GLY A 44 10.03 2.17 1.44
C GLY A 44 9.89 2.23 -0.07
N ILE A 45 8.72 2.59 -0.59
CA ILE A 45 8.49 2.74 -2.04
C ILE A 45 8.05 4.15 -2.40
N THR A 46 8.58 5.16 -1.72
CA THR A 46 8.27 6.57 -1.98
C THR A 46 8.41 6.89 -3.46
N GLY A 47 7.39 7.55 -4.01
CA GLY A 47 7.41 7.96 -5.40
C GLY A 47 7.09 6.88 -6.41
N ALA A 48 6.86 5.64 -5.98
CA ALA A 48 6.53 4.56 -6.90
C ALA A 48 5.21 4.87 -7.63
N ARG A 49 5.20 4.61 -8.93
CA ARG A 49 4.02 4.74 -9.77
C ARG A 49 3.49 3.37 -10.12
N GLY A 50 2.19 3.26 -10.36
CA GLY A 50 1.59 2.00 -10.71
C GLY A 50 0.09 2.09 -10.76
N GLN A 51 -0.57 0.95 -10.62
CA GLN A 51 -2.02 0.85 -10.66
C GLN A 51 -2.58 0.83 -9.25
N LEU A 52 -3.61 1.63 -9.03
CA LEU A 52 -4.33 1.69 -7.77
C LEU A 52 -5.73 1.14 -7.96
N LEU A 53 -6.09 0.15 -7.17
CA LEU A 53 -7.45 -0.37 -7.10
C LEU A 53 -8.10 0.18 -5.83
N ASP A 54 -9.15 0.94 -6.01
CA ASP A 54 -9.91 1.55 -4.92
C ASP A 54 -11.08 0.62 -4.56
N LEU A 55 -11.09 0.12 -3.34
CA LEU A 55 -12.09 -0.81 -2.84
C LEU A 55 -13.11 -0.12 -1.92
N GLY A 56 -13.13 1.22 -1.92
CA GLY A 56 -14.02 2.01 -1.09
C GLY A 56 -13.30 2.56 0.13
N ASP A 57 -13.03 1.74 1.11
CA ASP A 57 -12.32 2.13 2.34
C ASP A 57 -10.91 1.54 2.44
N SER A 58 -10.51 0.79 1.44
CA SER A 58 -9.17 0.20 1.37
C SER A 58 -8.65 0.29 -0.06
N TRP A 59 -7.35 0.04 -0.23
CA TRP A 59 -6.69 0.18 -1.53
C TRP A 59 -5.64 -0.90 -1.73
N ASP A 60 -5.54 -1.36 -2.98
CA ASP A 60 -4.43 -2.21 -3.45
C ASP A 60 -3.63 -1.38 -4.43
N PHE A 61 -2.31 -1.33 -4.27
CA PHE A 61 -1.44 -0.61 -5.17
C PHE A 61 -0.37 -1.56 -5.71
N ARG A 62 -0.20 -1.59 -7.03
CA ARG A 62 0.78 -2.43 -7.71
C ARG A 62 1.78 -1.55 -8.44
N PRO A 63 3.02 -1.43 -7.93
CA PRO A 63 4.06 -0.64 -8.62
C PRO A 63 4.35 -1.19 -10.00
N SER A 64 4.49 -0.31 -10.97
CA SER A 64 4.85 -0.70 -12.34
C SER A 64 6.29 -1.20 -12.38
N GLY A 65 6.52 -2.28 -13.11
CA GLY A 65 7.86 -2.83 -13.29
C GLY A 65 8.41 -3.60 -12.10
N ALA A 66 7.59 -3.86 -11.10
CA ALA A 66 8.00 -4.62 -9.92
C ALA A 66 6.94 -5.68 -9.60
N CYS A 67 7.39 -6.81 -9.08
CA CYS A 67 6.49 -7.88 -8.64
C CYS A 67 6.12 -7.65 -7.17
N LEU A 68 5.36 -6.58 -6.93
CA LEU A 68 4.97 -6.14 -5.59
C LEU A 68 3.51 -5.76 -5.57
N VAL A 69 2.90 -5.86 -4.39
CA VAL A 69 1.58 -5.29 -4.12
C VAL A 69 1.58 -4.69 -2.72
N MET A 70 0.98 -3.50 -2.61
CA MET A 70 0.81 -2.83 -1.32
C MET A 70 -0.67 -2.77 -1.00
N PHE A 71 -1.02 -3.24 0.20
CA PHE A 71 -2.37 -3.15 0.72
C PHE A 71 -2.45 -2.06 1.78
N VAL A 72 -3.49 -1.24 1.72
CA VAL A 72 -3.75 -0.20 2.71
C VAL A 72 -5.19 -0.35 3.17
N TYR A 73 -5.40 -0.54 4.46
CA TYR A 73 -6.75 -0.70 5.00
C TYR A 73 -6.86 -0.06 6.39
N PRO A 74 -8.06 0.42 6.76
CA PRO A 74 -8.25 1.10 8.04
C PRO A 74 -8.13 0.14 9.21
N LEU A 75 -7.55 0.64 10.30
CA LEU A 75 -7.44 -0.09 11.57
C LEU A 75 -8.56 0.29 12.54
N ASP A 76 -9.13 1.47 12.37
CA ASP A 76 -10.14 2.00 13.28
C ASP A 76 -11.56 1.79 12.78
#